data_6d68e8a6835bb61ccaa6624fab98c865
#
_entry.id   6d68e8a6835bb61ccaa6624fab98c865
#
_cell.length_a   1.000
_cell.length_b   1.000
_cell.length_c   1.000
_cell.angle_alpha   90.00
_cell.angle_beta   90.00
_cell.angle_gamma   90.00
#
_symmetry.space_group_name_H-M   'P 1'
#
loop_
_entity.id
_entity.type
_entity.pdbx_description
1 polymer ?
#
loop_
_entity_poly.entity_id
_entity_poly.type
_entity_poly.pdbx_seq_one_letter_code
_entity_poly.pdbx_strand_id
1 'polypeptide(L)'
;MNLTQTVEELEDIIRNYITYFIVFDILFFAVLFVSVLLLIRFLKSKKSLKDSNEYLLFTIKGQEEERARIARELHDTIAQDLRYCRTLLEKKNCAENIPEAVQLLGKSLSDVRLISYNLSPADITRKDLRANLVNLCASMAQTCDVKFRISMPDDTDTSFLNENDILNLYRIVQESLTNVIKHANAGEAVILIRNSSENEEKGLYIFISDDGCGFDYDAEQYEGFSSCKRIGGAKHFGLIGMKKRCQLIGAEFSVSSAPPGEGTQICIFKRMN
;
A
#
# COMPACT_ATOMS: atom_id res chain seq x y z
N MET A 1 19.41 -62.68 60.84
CA MET A 1 18.95 -61.66 59.89
C MET A 1 18.56 -62.42 58.62
N ASN A 2 17.22 -62.44 58.27
CA ASN A 2 16.71 -63.34 57.24
C ASN A 2 17.05 -62.80 55.85
N LEU A 3 17.64 -63.66 55.02
CA LEU A 3 18.08 -63.35 53.65
C LEU A 3 16.91 -62.72 52.81
N THR A 4 15.70 -63.14 53.09
CA THR A 4 14.47 -62.62 52.45
C THR A 4 14.19 -61.15 52.78
N GLN A 5 14.45 -60.73 54.01
CA GLN A 5 14.25 -59.32 54.44
C GLN A 5 15.23 -58.35 53.78
N THR A 6 16.49 -58.78 53.57
CA THR A 6 17.51 -57.98 52.87
C THR A 6 17.25 -57.88 51.36
N VAL A 7 16.60 -58.88 50.73
CA VAL A 7 16.23 -58.83 49.31
C VAL A 7 15.05 -57.86 49.10
N GLU A 8 14.03 -57.87 49.97
CA GLU A 8 12.89 -56.92 49.89
C GLU A 8 13.38 -55.46 50.10
N GLU A 9 14.26 -55.19 51.06
CA GLU A 9 14.83 -53.85 51.24
C GLU A 9 15.63 -53.39 50.03
N LEU A 10 16.36 -54.29 49.36
CA LEU A 10 17.11 -53.98 48.16
C LEU A 10 16.16 -53.65 46.93
N GLU A 11 15.11 -54.42 46.79
CA GLU A 11 14.06 -54.19 45.76
C GLU A 11 13.37 -52.82 45.95
N ASP A 12 13.03 -52.43 47.17
CA ASP A 12 12.45 -51.15 47.49
C ASP A 12 13.40 -49.98 47.18
N ILE A 13 14.66 -50.14 47.51
CA ILE A 13 15.68 -49.13 47.18
C ILE A 13 15.82 -48.99 45.67
N ILE A 14 15.91 -50.07 44.92
CA ILE A 14 16.01 -50.02 43.44
C ILE A 14 14.77 -49.38 42.84
N ARG A 15 13.58 -49.75 43.31
CA ARG A 15 12.30 -49.17 42.84
C ARG A 15 12.25 -47.67 43.07
N ASN A 16 12.70 -47.19 44.26
CA ASN A 16 12.73 -45.78 44.55
C ASN A 16 13.76 -45.03 43.67
N TYR A 17 14.93 -45.58 43.42
CA TYR A 17 15.89 -44.97 42.49
C TYR A 17 15.36 -44.89 41.07
N ILE A 18 14.71 -45.93 40.57
CA ILE A 18 14.13 -45.91 39.24
C ILE A 18 13.01 -44.84 39.18
N THR A 19 12.17 -44.73 40.21
CA THR A 19 11.12 -43.73 40.28
C THR A 19 11.68 -42.31 40.28
N TYR A 20 12.67 -42.02 41.08
CA TYR A 20 13.36 -40.71 41.08
C TYR A 20 13.99 -40.38 39.75
N PHE A 21 14.59 -41.37 39.07
CA PHE A 21 15.21 -41.20 37.77
C PHE A 21 14.14 -40.82 36.70
N ILE A 22 13.03 -41.56 36.69
CA ILE A 22 11.90 -41.27 35.76
C ILE A 22 11.32 -39.86 36.00
N VAL A 23 11.12 -39.48 37.29
CA VAL A 23 10.61 -38.15 37.64
C VAL A 23 11.59 -37.06 37.22
N PHE A 24 12.86 -37.28 37.41
CA PHE A 24 13.91 -36.35 36.98
C PHE A 24 13.92 -36.18 35.47
N ASP A 25 13.84 -37.25 34.71
CA ASP A 25 13.82 -37.20 33.25
C ASP A 25 12.57 -36.44 32.74
N ILE A 26 11.40 -36.72 33.32
CA ILE A 26 10.16 -36.00 32.96
C ILE A 26 10.31 -34.50 33.22
N LEU A 27 10.85 -34.10 34.38
CA LEU A 27 11.10 -32.68 34.72
C LEU A 27 12.11 -32.05 33.78
N PHE A 28 13.19 -32.75 33.47
CA PHE A 28 14.22 -32.27 32.56
C PHE A 28 13.66 -32.00 31.17
N PHE A 29 12.90 -32.94 30.59
CA PHE A 29 12.26 -32.75 29.28
C PHE A 29 11.18 -31.66 29.31
N ALA A 30 10.44 -31.52 30.39
CA ALA A 30 9.47 -30.45 30.55
C ALA A 30 10.13 -29.06 30.55
N VAL A 31 11.25 -28.89 31.28
CA VAL A 31 12.02 -27.65 31.30
C VAL A 31 12.64 -27.35 29.93
N LEU A 32 13.19 -28.37 29.29
CA LEU A 32 13.74 -28.24 27.93
C LEU A 32 12.67 -27.78 26.94
N PHE A 33 11.49 -28.40 26.97
CA PHE A 33 10.35 -28.05 26.12
C PHE A 33 9.90 -26.59 26.32
N VAL A 34 9.75 -26.15 27.58
CA VAL A 34 9.41 -24.77 27.92
C VAL A 34 10.48 -23.79 27.41
N SER A 35 11.76 -24.13 27.59
CA SER A 35 12.89 -23.34 27.13
C SER A 35 12.87 -23.15 25.60
N VAL A 36 12.59 -24.22 24.84
CA VAL A 36 12.47 -24.17 23.37
C VAL A 36 11.29 -23.31 22.95
N LEU A 37 10.13 -23.43 23.63
CA LEU A 37 8.97 -22.58 23.33
C LEU A 37 9.25 -21.09 23.60
N LEU A 38 9.93 -20.78 24.69
CA LEU A 38 10.34 -19.41 25.00
C LEU A 38 11.33 -18.86 23.97
N LEU A 39 12.28 -19.66 23.52
CA LEU A 39 13.23 -19.30 22.48
C LEU A 39 12.52 -18.98 21.16
N ILE A 40 11.58 -19.84 20.73
CA ILE A 40 10.77 -19.64 19.53
C ILE A 40 9.97 -18.34 19.63
N ARG A 41 9.32 -18.09 20.78
CA ARG A 41 8.59 -16.84 21.04
C ARG A 41 9.50 -15.61 20.97
N PHE A 42 10.67 -15.70 21.59
CA PHE A 42 11.66 -14.62 21.59
C PHE A 42 12.16 -14.28 20.18
N LEU A 43 12.49 -15.31 19.38
CA LEU A 43 12.92 -15.14 18.00
C LEU A 43 11.82 -14.53 17.12
N LYS A 44 10.56 -14.99 17.31
CA LYS A 44 9.39 -14.45 16.60
C LYS A 44 9.10 -12.99 16.96
N SER A 45 9.20 -12.64 18.25
CA SER A 45 9.07 -11.26 18.73
C SER A 45 10.16 -10.35 18.20
N LYS A 46 11.42 -10.81 18.19
CA LYS A 46 12.56 -10.06 17.65
C LYS A 46 12.42 -9.80 16.14
N LYS A 47 11.91 -10.79 15.39
CA LYS A 47 11.61 -10.62 13.96
C LYS A 47 10.51 -9.59 13.74
N SER A 48 9.41 -9.65 14.46
CA SER A 48 8.29 -8.70 14.38
C SER A 48 8.72 -7.26 14.71
N LEU A 49 9.57 -7.06 15.72
CA LEU A 49 10.14 -5.75 16.06
C LEU A 49 11.05 -5.20 14.95
N LYS A 50 11.86 -6.07 14.33
CA LYS A 50 12.71 -5.67 13.21
C LYS A 50 11.88 -5.26 11.99
N ASP A 51 10.87 -6.06 11.66
CA ASP A 51 9.96 -5.76 10.55
C ASP A 51 9.18 -4.45 10.79
N SER A 52 8.77 -4.17 12.03
CA SER A 52 8.09 -2.92 12.40
C SER A 52 9.00 -1.69 12.30
N ASN A 53 10.26 -1.80 12.76
CA ASN A 53 11.23 -0.71 12.64
C ASN A 53 11.63 -0.45 11.19
N GLU A 54 11.81 -1.49 10.40
CA GLU A 54 12.11 -1.38 8.98
C GLU A 54 10.95 -0.71 8.22
N TYR A 55 9.71 -1.01 8.61
CA TYR A 55 8.51 -0.34 8.10
C TYR A 55 8.45 1.15 8.47
N LEU A 56 8.76 1.52 9.73
CA LEU A 56 8.79 2.93 10.16
C LEU A 56 9.86 3.71 9.39
N LEU A 57 11.05 3.16 9.25
CA LEU A 57 12.14 3.78 8.48
C LEU A 57 11.76 3.95 7.01
N PHE A 58 11.09 2.96 6.42
CA PHE A 58 10.58 3.07 5.05
C PHE A 58 9.52 4.15 4.90
N THR A 59 8.59 4.24 5.85
CA THR A 59 7.53 5.25 5.83
C THR A 59 8.12 6.66 5.95
N ILE A 60 9.07 6.86 6.86
CA ILE A 60 9.78 8.14 7.04
C ILE A 60 10.56 8.48 5.77
N LYS A 61 11.33 7.52 5.24
CA LYS A 61 12.10 7.73 4.02
C LYS A 61 11.20 8.02 2.82
N GLY A 62 10.09 7.31 2.67
CA GLY A 62 9.09 7.59 1.64
C GLY A 62 8.46 8.98 1.77
N GLN A 63 8.21 9.46 2.99
CA GLN A 63 7.73 10.83 3.21
C GLN A 63 8.78 11.87 2.85
N GLU A 64 10.06 11.66 3.19
CA GLU A 64 11.15 12.57 2.84
C GLU A 64 11.40 12.61 1.32
N GLU A 65 11.39 11.45 0.66
CA GLU A 65 11.51 11.35 -0.79
C GLU A 65 10.33 12.03 -1.49
N GLU A 66 9.11 11.87 -0.99
CA GLU A 66 7.91 12.53 -1.49
C GLU A 66 7.98 14.06 -1.29
N ARG A 67 8.38 14.54 -0.10
CA ARG A 67 8.62 15.98 0.13
C ARG A 67 9.67 16.55 -0.81
N ALA A 68 10.76 15.82 -1.02
CA ALA A 68 11.83 16.24 -1.94
C ALA A 68 11.35 16.21 -3.41
N ARG A 69 10.47 15.25 -3.79
CA ARG A 69 9.85 15.19 -5.11
C ARG A 69 8.94 16.40 -5.34
N ILE A 70 8.08 16.70 -4.38
CA ILE A 70 7.15 17.82 -4.43
C ILE A 70 7.91 19.15 -4.52
N ALA A 71 8.94 19.33 -3.70
CA ALA A 71 9.76 20.55 -3.74
C ALA A 71 10.42 20.74 -5.11
N ARG A 72 10.89 19.67 -5.74
CA ARG A 72 11.46 19.72 -7.10
C ARG A 72 10.38 20.01 -8.15
N GLU A 73 9.24 19.34 -8.11
CA GLU A 73 8.13 19.52 -9.04
C GLU A 73 7.58 20.96 -8.98
N LEU A 74 7.46 21.53 -7.77
CA LEU A 74 7.11 22.93 -7.58
C LEU A 74 8.17 23.89 -8.16
N HIS A 75 9.44 23.62 -7.89
CA HIS A 75 10.52 24.51 -8.32
C HIS A 75 10.76 24.43 -9.84
N ASP A 76 10.78 23.21 -10.40
CA ASP A 76 11.20 23.01 -11.78
C ASP A 76 10.09 23.31 -12.77
N THR A 77 8.82 23.03 -12.41
CA THR A 77 7.68 23.24 -13.31
C THR A 77 7.02 24.59 -13.05
N ILE A 78 6.45 24.78 -11.87
CA ILE A 78 5.61 25.94 -11.59
C ILE A 78 6.42 27.24 -11.50
N ALA A 79 7.57 27.22 -10.83
CA ALA A 79 8.42 28.42 -10.75
C ALA A 79 9.03 28.79 -12.11
N GLN A 80 9.26 27.81 -12.98
CA GLN A 80 9.74 28.03 -14.33
C GLN A 80 8.64 28.63 -15.21
N ASP A 81 7.43 28.08 -15.18
CA ASP A 81 6.26 28.55 -15.91
C ASP A 81 5.92 30.01 -15.49
N LEU A 82 5.93 30.30 -14.19
CA LEU A 82 5.68 31.63 -13.68
C LEU A 82 6.77 32.66 -14.12
N ARG A 83 8.06 32.24 -14.15
CA ARG A 83 9.14 33.08 -14.68
C ARG A 83 8.97 33.36 -16.16
N TYR A 84 8.54 32.34 -16.92
CA TYR A 84 8.30 32.53 -18.35
C TYR A 84 7.08 33.43 -18.59
N CYS A 85 5.98 33.26 -17.87
CA CYS A 85 4.83 34.15 -17.90
C CYS A 85 5.25 35.64 -17.66
N ARG A 86 6.07 35.87 -16.63
CA ARG A 86 6.59 37.20 -16.33
C ARG A 86 7.37 37.75 -17.50
N THR A 87 8.26 36.97 -18.12
CA THR A 87 9.04 37.37 -19.27
C THR A 87 8.17 37.74 -20.49
N LEU A 88 7.07 37.00 -20.73
CA LEU A 88 6.11 37.29 -21.79
C LEU A 88 5.43 38.66 -21.57
N LEU A 89 5.07 38.96 -20.33
CA LEU A 89 4.34 40.17 -19.96
C LEU A 89 5.25 41.41 -19.87
N GLU A 90 6.57 41.25 -19.64
CA GLU A 90 7.56 42.33 -19.60
C GLU A 90 8.03 42.79 -21.01
N LYS A 91 7.69 42.05 -22.07
CA LYS A 91 8.03 42.42 -23.45
C LYS A 91 7.22 43.63 -23.95
N LYS A 92 7.80 44.44 -24.85
CA LYS A 92 7.19 45.67 -25.38
C LYS A 92 5.83 45.45 -26.07
N ASN A 93 5.56 44.25 -26.62
CA ASN A 93 4.26 43.88 -27.23
C ASN A 93 3.51 42.90 -26.33
N CYS A 94 3.32 43.23 -25.06
CA CYS A 94 2.71 42.33 -24.09
C CYS A 94 1.28 41.86 -24.47
N ALA A 95 0.53 42.68 -25.24
CA ALA A 95 -0.83 42.35 -25.65
C ALA A 95 -0.92 41.05 -26.49
N GLU A 96 0.04 40.80 -27.37
CA GLU A 96 0.10 39.58 -28.20
C GLU A 96 0.45 38.30 -27.39
N ASN A 97 1.15 38.50 -26.26
CA ASN A 97 1.60 37.40 -25.41
C ASN A 97 0.60 37.04 -24.29
N ILE A 98 -0.46 37.84 -24.09
CA ILE A 98 -1.47 37.59 -23.04
C ILE A 98 -2.11 36.21 -23.16
N PRO A 99 -2.58 35.74 -24.35
CA PRO A 99 -3.20 34.43 -24.47
C PRO A 99 -2.26 33.29 -24.04
N GLU A 100 -0.99 33.32 -24.44
CA GLU A 100 0.02 32.35 -24.07
C GLU A 100 0.29 32.36 -22.55
N ALA A 101 0.42 33.55 -21.96
CA ALA A 101 0.61 33.70 -20.52
C ALA A 101 -0.61 33.18 -19.73
N VAL A 102 -1.83 33.43 -20.21
CA VAL A 102 -3.07 32.92 -19.57
C VAL A 102 -3.12 31.38 -19.64
N GLN A 103 -2.80 30.78 -20.79
CA GLN A 103 -2.76 29.35 -20.96
C GLN A 103 -1.74 28.71 -20.00
N LEU A 104 -0.55 29.28 -19.89
CA LEU A 104 0.52 28.77 -19.03
C LEU A 104 0.16 28.90 -17.54
N LEU A 105 -0.46 30.01 -17.14
CA LEU A 105 -0.99 30.18 -15.78
C LEU A 105 -2.09 29.18 -15.46
N GLY A 106 -2.98 28.89 -16.42
CA GLY A 106 -4.01 27.86 -16.28
C GLY A 106 -3.40 26.47 -16.02
N LYS A 107 -2.37 26.11 -16.79
CA LYS A 107 -1.62 24.87 -16.61
C LYS A 107 -0.96 24.81 -15.22
N SER A 108 -0.21 25.85 -14.85
CA SER A 108 0.45 25.91 -13.52
C SER A 108 -0.55 25.80 -12.38
N LEU A 109 -1.74 26.40 -12.52
CA LEU A 109 -2.80 26.28 -11.53
C LEU A 109 -3.33 24.84 -11.41
N SER A 110 -3.47 24.13 -12.53
CA SER A 110 -3.86 22.71 -12.54
C SER A 110 -2.80 21.84 -11.88
N ASP A 111 -1.52 22.08 -12.14
CA ASP A 111 -0.40 21.36 -11.52
C ASP A 111 -0.36 21.58 -9.99
N VAL A 112 -0.56 22.84 -9.53
CA VAL A 112 -0.66 23.15 -8.09
C VAL A 112 -1.82 22.40 -7.44
N ARG A 113 -2.99 22.37 -8.11
CA ARG A 113 -4.16 21.64 -7.60
C ARG A 113 -3.87 20.15 -7.48
N LEU A 114 -3.28 19.53 -8.51
CA LEU A 114 -2.92 18.12 -8.49
C LEU A 114 -1.95 17.79 -7.35
N ILE A 115 -0.93 18.62 -7.14
CA ILE A 115 0.01 18.48 -6.02
C ILE A 115 -0.72 18.63 -4.68
N SER A 116 -1.62 19.62 -4.56
CA SER A 116 -2.40 19.85 -3.34
C SER A 116 -3.30 18.66 -3.02
N TYR A 117 -3.96 18.05 -4.01
CA TYR A 117 -4.76 16.84 -3.82
C TYR A 117 -3.93 15.64 -3.36
N ASN A 118 -2.70 15.52 -3.86
CA ASN A 118 -1.81 14.44 -3.42
C ASN A 118 -1.30 14.63 -1.98
N LEU A 119 -1.18 15.88 -1.53
CA LEU A 119 -0.68 16.22 -0.18
C LEU A 119 -1.76 16.28 0.88
N SER A 120 -2.93 16.77 0.52
CA SER A 120 -4.01 16.93 1.50
C SER A 120 -4.64 15.55 1.80
N PRO A 121 -4.85 15.20 3.08
CA PRO A 121 -5.95 14.34 3.41
C PRO A 121 -7.18 15.19 3.06
N ALA A 122 -7.77 14.98 1.87
CA ALA A 122 -9.08 15.52 1.56
C ALA A 122 -9.97 15.32 2.80
N ASP A 123 -11.03 16.13 2.93
CA ASP A 123 -12.11 15.89 3.89
C ASP A 123 -12.73 14.50 3.62
N ILE A 124 -11.93 13.46 3.94
CA ILE A 124 -12.35 12.07 3.83
C ILE A 124 -13.43 11.92 4.87
N THR A 125 -14.66 11.83 4.41
CA THR A 125 -15.77 11.40 5.25
C THR A 125 -15.42 9.99 5.70
N ARG A 126 -14.92 9.85 6.92
CA ARG A 126 -14.24 8.65 7.43
C ARG A 126 -15.08 7.37 7.37
N LYS A 127 -16.34 7.46 6.94
CA LYS A 127 -17.30 6.35 6.90
C LYS A 127 -17.94 6.10 5.54
N ASP A 128 -17.68 6.93 4.52
CA ASP A 128 -18.31 6.78 3.20
C ASP A 128 -17.26 6.68 2.09
N LEU A 129 -16.93 5.44 1.74
CA LEU A 129 -15.98 5.16 0.65
C LEU A 129 -16.49 5.69 -0.69
N ARG A 130 -17.82 5.53 -0.98
CA ARG A 130 -18.44 5.99 -2.24
C ARG A 130 -18.29 7.49 -2.41
N ALA A 131 -18.73 8.27 -1.42
CA ALA A 131 -18.66 9.72 -1.47
C ALA A 131 -17.23 10.21 -1.64
N ASN A 132 -16.28 9.62 -0.91
CA ASN A 132 -14.87 9.96 -1.03
C ASN A 132 -14.31 9.73 -2.43
N LEU A 133 -14.62 8.60 -3.06
CA LEU A 133 -14.10 8.26 -4.39
C LEU A 133 -14.80 9.06 -5.50
N VAL A 134 -16.09 9.35 -5.37
CA VAL A 134 -16.81 10.25 -6.30
C VAL A 134 -16.21 11.65 -6.25
N ASN A 135 -15.96 12.19 -5.05
CA ASN A 135 -15.33 13.51 -4.88
C ASN A 135 -13.90 13.53 -5.44
N LEU A 136 -13.14 12.45 -5.24
CA LEU A 136 -11.80 12.29 -5.81
C LEU A 136 -11.83 12.37 -7.34
N CYS A 137 -12.70 11.57 -7.99
CA CYS A 137 -12.84 11.56 -9.44
C CYS A 137 -13.28 12.93 -9.98
N ALA A 138 -14.26 13.57 -9.33
CA ALA A 138 -14.74 14.90 -9.73
C ALA A 138 -13.63 15.97 -9.62
N SER A 139 -12.81 15.89 -8.58
CA SER A 139 -11.69 16.82 -8.37
C SER A 139 -10.58 16.61 -9.40
N MET A 140 -10.22 15.36 -9.68
CA MET A 140 -9.17 15.03 -10.65
C MET A 140 -9.61 15.36 -12.09
N ALA A 141 -10.88 15.18 -12.43
CA ALA A 141 -11.43 15.54 -13.74
C ALA A 141 -11.32 17.05 -14.05
N GLN A 142 -11.17 17.91 -13.04
CA GLN A 142 -10.92 19.33 -13.22
C GLN A 142 -9.47 19.68 -13.58
N THR A 143 -8.56 18.71 -13.47
CA THR A 143 -7.11 18.93 -13.65
C THR A 143 -6.55 18.32 -14.94
N CYS A 144 -7.33 17.50 -15.65
CA CYS A 144 -6.89 16.78 -16.84
C CYS A 144 -8.05 16.45 -17.77
N ASP A 145 -7.74 16.01 -18.99
CA ASP A 145 -8.72 15.64 -20.01
C ASP A 145 -9.17 14.16 -19.91
N VAL A 146 -8.66 13.40 -18.95
CA VAL A 146 -9.02 11.99 -18.73
C VAL A 146 -10.44 11.90 -18.19
N LYS A 147 -11.25 11.02 -18.77
CA LYS A 147 -12.60 10.72 -18.28
C LYS A 147 -12.55 9.68 -17.17
N PHE A 148 -12.98 10.05 -15.97
CA PHE A 148 -13.11 9.10 -14.86
C PHE A 148 -14.55 8.61 -14.74
N ARG A 149 -14.71 7.28 -14.76
CA ARG A 149 -15.98 6.63 -14.45
C ARG A 149 -15.88 5.82 -13.17
N ILE A 150 -16.85 6.00 -12.29
CA ILE A 150 -17.00 5.20 -11.09
C ILE A 150 -18.30 4.44 -11.13
N SER A 151 -18.23 3.14 -10.94
CA SER A 151 -19.40 2.24 -10.85
C SER A 151 -19.35 1.50 -9.52
N MET A 152 -20.33 1.73 -8.69
CA MET A 152 -20.52 1.06 -7.41
C MET A 152 -22.02 0.86 -7.20
N PRO A 153 -22.54 -0.37 -7.33
CA PRO A 153 -23.96 -0.70 -7.09
C PRO A 153 -24.43 -0.20 -5.72
N ASP A 154 -25.71 0.17 -5.61
CA ASP A 154 -26.25 0.75 -4.37
C ASP A 154 -26.31 -0.26 -3.22
N ASP A 155 -26.38 -1.55 -3.54
CA ASP A 155 -26.36 -2.67 -2.62
C ASP A 155 -24.95 -3.10 -2.19
N THR A 156 -23.91 -2.40 -2.64
CA THR A 156 -22.52 -2.71 -2.25
C THR A 156 -22.32 -2.47 -0.75
N ASP A 157 -22.10 -3.54 -0.01
CA ASP A 157 -21.84 -3.47 1.43
C ASP A 157 -20.39 -3.05 1.70
N THR A 158 -20.23 -1.93 2.38
CA THR A 158 -18.95 -1.39 2.87
C THR A 158 -18.94 -1.22 4.39
N SER A 159 -19.97 -1.71 5.08
CA SER A 159 -20.15 -1.50 6.53
C SER A 159 -19.06 -2.17 7.38
N PHE A 160 -18.40 -3.20 6.85
CA PHE A 160 -17.31 -3.91 7.51
C PHE A 160 -15.96 -3.16 7.42
N LEU A 161 -15.85 -2.11 6.60
CA LEU A 161 -14.65 -1.30 6.48
C LEU A 161 -14.53 -0.33 7.66
N ASN A 162 -13.40 -0.34 8.33
CA ASN A 162 -13.08 0.66 9.33
C ASN A 162 -12.46 1.92 8.69
N GLU A 163 -12.29 3.00 9.45
CA GLU A 163 -11.75 4.28 8.97
C GLU A 163 -10.34 4.14 8.34
N ASN A 164 -9.51 3.24 8.88
CA ASN A 164 -8.19 2.97 8.34
C ASN A 164 -8.26 2.22 7.00
N ASP A 165 -9.21 1.30 6.85
CA ASP A 165 -9.45 0.61 5.58
C ASP A 165 -9.86 1.61 4.50
N ILE A 166 -10.84 2.47 4.80
CA ILE A 166 -11.35 3.51 3.88
C ILE A 166 -10.22 4.46 3.47
N LEU A 167 -9.41 4.94 4.42
CA LEU A 167 -8.28 5.81 4.14
C LEU A 167 -7.26 5.14 3.20
N ASN A 168 -6.88 3.90 3.48
CA ASN A 168 -5.88 3.20 2.66
C ASN A 168 -6.43 2.88 1.26
N LEU A 169 -7.69 2.44 1.14
CA LEU A 169 -8.35 2.21 -0.14
C LEU A 169 -8.43 3.52 -0.96
N TYR A 170 -8.84 4.63 -0.33
CA TYR A 170 -8.82 5.95 -0.96
C TYR A 170 -7.44 6.31 -1.50
N ARG A 171 -6.39 6.14 -0.69
CA ARG A 171 -5.01 6.45 -1.11
C ARG A 171 -4.51 5.58 -2.25
N ILE A 172 -4.91 4.32 -2.29
CA ILE A 172 -4.56 3.42 -3.41
C ILE A 172 -5.24 3.89 -4.70
N VAL A 173 -6.53 4.21 -4.65
CA VAL A 173 -7.26 4.74 -5.81
C VAL A 173 -6.66 6.07 -6.26
N GLN A 174 -6.37 6.98 -5.33
CA GLN A 174 -5.74 8.27 -5.61
C GLN A 174 -4.41 8.12 -6.35
N GLU A 175 -3.53 7.24 -5.88
CA GLU A 175 -2.23 6.96 -6.51
C GLU A 175 -2.42 6.33 -7.89
N SER A 176 -3.38 5.41 -8.03
CA SER A 176 -3.70 4.79 -9.32
C SER A 176 -4.15 5.83 -10.35
N LEU A 177 -5.08 6.71 -9.99
CA LEU A 177 -5.56 7.78 -10.89
C LEU A 177 -4.46 8.82 -11.19
N THR A 178 -3.59 9.10 -10.21
CA THR A 178 -2.42 9.97 -10.43
C THR A 178 -1.47 9.36 -11.46
N ASN A 179 -1.25 8.04 -11.39
CA ASN A 179 -0.42 7.32 -12.36
C ASN A 179 -1.04 7.35 -13.76
N VAL A 180 -2.36 7.22 -13.86
CA VAL A 180 -3.08 7.37 -15.15
C VAL A 180 -2.83 8.76 -15.74
N ILE A 181 -3.05 9.82 -14.97
CA ILE A 181 -2.85 11.20 -15.43
C ILE A 181 -1.41 11.45 -15.88
N LYS A 182 -0.43 10.95 -15.12
CA LYS A 182 1.00 11.26 -15.34
C LYS A 182 1.68 10.38 -16.37
N HIS A 183 1.21 9.12 -16.51
CA HIS A 183 2.02 8.10 -17.17
C HIS A 183 1.29 7.30 -18.25
N ALA A 184 -0.04 7.16 -18.15
CA ALA A 184 -0.76 6.24 -19.01
C ALA A 184 -1.08 6.81 -20.41
N ASN A 185 -1.15 8.13 -20.56
CA ASN A 185 -1.67 8.79 -21.77
C ASN A 185 -3.04 8.20 -22.17
N ALA A 186 -3.89 7.97 -21.17
CA ALA A 186 -5.21 7.35 -21.30
C ALA A 186 -6.28 8.41 -21.64
N GLY A 187 -7.31 7.98 -22.37
CA GLY A 187 -8.52 8.77 -22.60
C GLY A 187 -9.56 8.55 -21.50
N GLU A 188 -9.56 7.38 -20.89
CA GLU A 188 -10.53 6.99 -19.88
C GLU A 188 -9.91 6.12 -18.77
N ALA A 189 -10.42 6.29 -17.54
CA ALA A 189 -10.15 5.37 -16.43
C ALA A 189 -11.46 5.00 -15.72
N VAL A 190 -11.62 3.72 -15.43
CA VAL A 190 -12.82 3.14 -14.82
C VAL A 190 -12.48 2.57 -13.46
N ILE A 191 -13.29 2.93 -12.46
CA ILE A 191 -13.24 2.35 -11.12
C ILE A 191 -14.52 1.55 -10.93
N LEU A 192 -14.40 0.24 -10.79
CA LEU A 192 -15.52 -0.66 -10.49
C LEU A 192 -15.38 -1.20 -9.08
N ILE A 193 -16.41 -1.04 -8.27
CA ILE A 193 -16.45 -1.52 -6.89
C ILE A 193 -17.68 -2.42 -6.75
N ARG A 194 -17.47 -3.64 -6.25
CA ARG A 194 -18.56 -4.60 -6.04
C ARG A 194 -18.23 -5.58 -4.92
N ASN A 195 -19.23 -6.13 -4.29
CA ASN A 195 -19.02 -7.28 -3.42
C ASN A 195 -18.73 -8.54 -4.25
N SER A 196 -18.08 -9.53 -3.62
CA SER A 196 -17.87 -10.84 -4.22
C SER A 196 -19.20 -11.54 -4.52
N SER A 197 -19.21 -12.41 -5.55
CA SER A 197 -20.38 -13.23 -5.87
C SER A 197 -20.60 -14.33 -4.83
N GLU A 198 -21.80 -14.94 -4.83
CA GLU A 198 -22.22 -15.93 -3.81
C GLU A 198 -21.32 -17.16 -3.66
N ASN A 199 -20.56 -17.52 -4.70
CA ASN A 199 -19.65 -18.68 -4.71
C ASN A 199 -18.18 -18.34 -4.39
N GLU A 200 -17.90 -17.08 -4.10
CA GLU A 200 -16.55 -16.58 -3.77
C GLU A 200 -16.45 -16.23 -2.29
N GLU A 201 -15.22 -16.08 -1.79
CA GLU A 201 -15.02 -15.53 -0.45
C GLU A 201 -15.69 -14.17 -0.32
N LYS A 202 -16.44 -13.96 0.76
CA LYS A 202 -17.13 -12.68 1.00
C LYS A 202 -16.14 -11.53 1.16
N GLY A 203 -16.35 -10.48 0.40
CA GLY A 203 -15.45 -9.33 0.44
C GLY A 203 -15.81 -8.26 -0.58
N LEU A 204 -14.97 -7.25 -0.66
CA LEU A 204 -15.09 -6.12 -1.57
C LEU A 204 -13.98 -6.17 -2.62
N TYR A 205 -14.36 -6.19 -3.88
CA TYR A 205 -13.47 -5.96 -5.02
C TYR A 205 -13.46 -4.50 -5.42
N ILE A 206 -12.28 -3.97 -5.69
CA ILE A 206 -12.07 -2.67 -6.32
C ILE A 206 -11.17 -2.90 -7.53
N PHE A 207 -11.70 -2.65 -8.72
CA PHE A 207 -10.97 -2.70 -9.97
C PHE A 207 -10.74 -1.28 -10.46
N ILE A 208 -9.52 -0.97 -10.86
CA ILE A 208 -9.15 0.31 -11.46
C ILE A 208 -8.48 -0.02 -12.78
N SER A 209 -9.04 0.45 -13.88
CA SER A 209 -8.56 0.13 -15.23
C SER A 209 -8.47 1.41 -16.05
N ASP A 210 -7.42 1.53 -16.87
CA ASP A 210 -7.26 2.59 -17.86
C ASP A 210 -7.07 2.01 -19.26
N ASP A 211 -7.33 2.82 -20.28
CA ASP A 211 -7.13 2.52 -21.70
C ASP A 211 -5.80 3.06 -22.24
N GLY A 212 -4.83 3.27 -21.37
CA GLY A 212 -3.57 3.91 -21.70
C GLY A 212 -2.52 3.00 -22.34
N CYS A 213 -1.27 3.46 -22.34
CA CYS A 213 -0.17 2.76 -22.99
C CYS A 213 0.29 1.48 -22.26
N GLY A 214 -0.13 1.25 -21.00
CA GLY A 214 0.38 0.15 -20.20
C GLY A 214 1.88 0.28 -19.88
N PHE A 215 2.42 -0.73 -19.24
CA PHE A 215 3.86 -0.85 -18.96
C PHE A 215 4.24 -2.32 -18.75
N ASP A 216 5.53 -2.61 -18.95
CA ASP A 216 6.06 -3.95 -18.67
C ASP A 216 6.08 -4.19 -17.16
N TYR A 217 5.19 -5.07 -16.70
CA TYR A 217 5.04 -5.41 -15.28
C TYR A 217 5.60 -6.81 -15.02
N ASP A 218 6.69 -6.85 -14.28
CA ASP A 218 7.29 -8.10 -13.81
C ASP A 218 7.00 -8.28 -12.31
N ALA A 219 6.09 -9.20 -11.98
CA ALA A 219 5.66 -9.46 -10.61
C ALA A 219 6.83 -9.85 -9.67
N GLU A 220 7.84 -10.57 -10.18
CA GLU A 220 8.98 -11.03 -9.39
C GLU A 220 9.88 -9.88 -8.92
N GLN A 221 9.97 -8.79 -9.70
CA GLN A 221 10.73 -7.60 -9.32
C GLN A 221 10.10 -6.84 -8.15
N TYR A 222 8.81 -7.06 -7.87
CA TYR A 222 8.05 -6.37 -6.83
C TYR A 222 7.84 -7.19 -5.55
N GLU A 223 8.34 -8.43 -5.48
CA GLU A 223 8.17 -9.30 -4.30
C GLU A 223 9.17 -9.07 -3.18
N GLY A 224 10.30 -8.41 -3.41
CA GLY A 224 11.37 -8.25 -2.43
C GLY A 224 11.75 -6.81 -2.14
N PHE A 225 11.67 -6.40 -0.87
CA PHE A 225 12.20 -5.12 -0.37
C PHE A 225 13.71 -4.95 -0.62
N SER A 226 14.44 -6.07 -0.75
CA SER A 226 15.88 -6.12 -0.98
C SER A 226 16.29 -6.01 -2.45
N SER A 227 15.38 -6.23 -3.38
CA SER A 227 15.67 -6.24 -4.82
C SER A 227 15.59 -4.87 -5.49
N CYS A 228 15.14 -3.82 -4.80
CA CYS A 228 15.19 -2.44 -5.29
C CYS A 228 16.61 -1.88 -5.43
N LYS A 229 17.57 -2.72 -5.86
CA LYS A 229 18.89 -2.28 -6.34
C LYS A 229 18.76 -1.83 -7.79
N ARG A 230 18.58 -0.49 -7.95
CA ARG A 230 19.00 0.26 -9.13
C ARG A 230 18.57 -0.28 -10.49
N ILE A 231 17.30 -0.16 -10.80
CA ILE A 231 16.91 0.02 -12.19
C ILE A 231 16.21 1.38 -12.26
N GLY A 232 16.89 2.31 -12.89
CA GLY A 232 16.52 3.64 -13.35
C GLY A 232 15.25 4.29 -12.83
N GLY A 233 15.34 5.12 -11.78
CA GLY A 233 14.44 6.23 -11.59
C GLY A 233 13.15 5.96 -10.81
N ALA A 234 12.66 7.00 -10.19
CA ALA A 234 11.51 7.17 -9.28
C ALA A 234 10.14 6.53 -9.70
N LYS A 235 10.08 5.74 -10.75
CA LYS A 235 8.81 5.26 -11.35
C LYS A 235 8.09 4.12 -10.59
N HIS A 236 8.73 3.45 -9.65
CA HIS A 236 8.16 2.22 -9.06
C HIS A 236 7.68 2.34 -7.62
N PHE A 237 7.90 3.47 -6.96
CA PHE A 237 7.50 3.66 -5.55
C PHE A 237 5.98 3.65 -5.35
N GLY A 238 5.20 4.11 -6.33
CA GLY A 238 3.74 4.13 -6.27
C GLY A 238 3.13 2.74 -6.12
N LEU A 239 3.53 1.77 -6.97
CA LEU A 239 3.03 0.38 -6.92
C LEU A 239 3.41 -0.32 -5.62
N ILE A 240 4.66 -0.14 -5.17
CA ILE A 240 5.13 -0.68 -3.88
C ILE A 240 4.32 -0.10 -2.72
N GLY A 241 4.05 1.21 -2.76
CA GLY A 241 3.22 1.91 -1.78
C GLY A 241 1.79 1.37 -1.74
N MET A 242 1.17 1.16 -2.90
CA MET A 242 -0.17 0.58 -3.02
C MET A 242 -0.23 -0.86 -2.48
N LYS A 243 0.70 -1.74 -2.88
CA LYS A 243 0.82 -3.11 -2.36
C LYS A 243 0.96 -3.13 -0.83
N LYS A 244 1.80 -2.23 -0.29
CA LYS A 244 2.01 -2.12 1.15
C LYS A 244 0.76 -1.66 1.91
N ARG A 245 0.01 -0.69 1.35
CA ARG A 245 -1.27 -0.25 1.91
C ARG A 245 -2.30 -1.37 1.94
N CYS A 246 -2.37 -2.19 0.88
CA CYS A 246 -3.22 -3.39 0.87
C CYS A 246 -2.81 -4.36 1.99
N GLN A 247 -1.53 -4.62 2.17
CA GLN A 247 -1.03 -5.48 3.26
C GLN A 247 -1.42 -4.95 4.65
N LEU A 248 -1.37 -3.61 4.87
CA LEU A 248 -1.74 -2.98 6.15
C LEU A 248 -3.19 -3.21 6.53
N ILE A 249 -4.08 -3.26 5.54
CA ILE A 249 -5.51 -3.48 5.76
C ILE A 249 -5.91 -4.95 5.56
N GLY A 250 -4.96 -5.87 5.36
CA GLY A 250 -5.25 -7.27 5.10
C GLY A 250 -6.02 -7.50 3.80
N ALA A 251 -5.72 -6.71 2.76
CA ALA A 251 -6.29 -6.86 1.42
C ALA A 251 -5.26 -7.49 0.47
N GLU A 252 -5.75 -8.20 -0.54
CA GLU A 252 -4.97 -8.71 -1.65
C GLU A 252 -4.81 -7.63 -2.72
N PHE A 253 -3.68 -7.65 -3.42
CA PHE A 253 -3.33 -6.68 -4.45
C PHE A 253 -2.76 -7.39 -5.66
N SER A 254 -3.32 -7.13 -6.83
CA SER A 254 -2.78 -7.59 -8.10
C SER A 254 -2.77 -6.47 -9.14
N VAL A 255 -1.79 -6.53 -10.01
CA VAL A 255 -1.64 -5.61 -11.15
C VAL A 255 -1.50 -6.46 -12.41
N SER A 256 -2.23 -6.08 -13.44
CA SER A 256 -2.05 -6.59 -14.80
C SER A 256 -1.87 -5.38 -15.70
N SER A 257 -0.79 -5.37 -16.44
CA SER A 257 -0.51 -4.38 -17.47
C SER A 257 0.15 -5.09 -18.63
N ALA A 258 -0.38 -4.89 -19.81
CA ALA A 258 0.19 -5.45 -21.04
C ALA A 258 0.91 -4.34 -21.83
N PRO A 259 2.07 -4.63 -22.45
CA PRO A 259 2.73 -3.68 -23.32
C PRO A 259 2.06 -3.63 -24.70
N PRO A 260 2.32 -2.60 -25.49
CA PRO A 260 1.82 -1.26 -25.39
C PRO A 260 0.40 -1.14 -25.98
N GLY A 261 -0.50 -0.47 -25.28
CA GLY A 261 -1.83 -0.11 -25.80
C GLY A 261 -3.00 -0.87 -25.21
N GLU A 262 -2.79 -1.76 -24.23
CA GLU A 262 -3.84 -2.50 -23.55
C GLU A 262 -4.16 -1.93 -22.15
N GLY A 263 -3.54 -0.80 -21.77
CA GLY A 263 -3.77 -0.12 -20.50
C GLY A 263 -3.21 -0.87 -19.29
N THR A 264 -3.69 -0.46 -18.11
CA THR A 264 -3.34 -1.09 -16.84
C THR A 264 -4.59 -1.43 -16.06
N GLN A 265 -4.56 -2.57 -15.38
CA GLN A 265 -5.61 -2.98 -14.44
C GLN A 265 -5.01 -3.26 -13.07
N ILE A 266 -5.58 -2.63 -12.05
CA ILE A 266 -5.28 -2.88 -10.63
C ILE A 266 -6.51 -3.53 -10.02
N CYS A 267 -6.32 -4.63 -9.31
CA CYS A 267 -7.38 -5.30 -8.57
C CYS A 267 -7.00 -5.39 -7.08
N ILE A 268 -7.94 -5.00 -6.23
CA ILE A 268 -7.84 -5.06 -4.78
C ILE A 268 -8.99 -5.93 -4.28
N PHE A 269 -8.69 -6.89 -3.41
CA PHE A 269 -9.72 -7.69 -2.75
C PHE A 269 -9.56 -7.56 -1.23
N LYS A 270 -10.59 -7.03 -0.57
CA LYS A 270 -10.66 -6.91 0.89
C LYS A 270 -11.70 -7.88 1.42
N ARG A 271 -11.25 -8.89 2.15
CA ARG A 271 -12.15 -9.87 2.80
C ARG A 271 -13.03 -9.20 3.86
N MET A 272 -14.26 -9.67 3.92
CA MET A 272 -15.18 -9.37 5.02
C MET A 272 -14.84 -10.32 6.18
N ASN A 273 -14.34 -9.78 7.28
CA ASN A 273 -14.01 -10.54 8.49
C ASN A 273 -15.24 -10.63 9.41
#